data_c7599d2b93bf16893364ea08c42c4bd7
#
_entry.id   c7599d2b93bf16893364ea08c42c4bd7
#
_cell.length_a   1.000
_cell.length_b   1.000
_cell.length_c   1.000
_cell.angle_alpha   90.00
_cell.angle_beta   90.00
_cell.angle_gamma   90.00
#
_symmetry.space_group_name_H-M   'P 1'
#
loop_
_entity.id
_entity.type
_entity.pdbx_description
1 polymer ?
#
loop_
_entity_poly.entity_id
_entity_poly.type
_entity_poly.pdbx_seq_one_letter_code
_entity_poly.pdbx_strand_id
1 'polypeptide(L)'
;MTDKTQKVGPQGTQVFDLSEVESLLAKELQQQAAQGIGQPALVGITKPFSGQKYLLTGFSQQVGRTASSDIRVDEPSVSSTHAKLVNSNEQWKVINLLSSNGTFVNGDKVAESNIYPGDRIRFGGVEFIFTLVDDGKQKKSSSSGLSLGTKIILMGLVAIAALAGAAYFLL
;
A
#
# COMPACT_ATOMS: atom_id res chain seq x y z
N MET A 1 29.63 27.27 -17.26
CA MET A 1 28.44 28.01 -17.68
C MET A 1 27.81 27.21 -18.80
N THR A 2 26.79 26.42 -18.49
CA THR A 2 25.99 25.68 -19.46
C THR A 2 24.53 25.95 -19.13
N ASP A 3 23.98 26.79 -19.96
CA ASP A 3 22.60 27.28 -19.98
C ASP A 3 21.65 26.09 -20.25
N LYS A 4 20.75 25.78 -19.32
CA LYS A 4 19.63 24.85 -19.54
C LYS A 4 18.45 25.64 -20.07
N THR A 5 18.39 25.76 -21.38
CA THR A 5 17.23 26.36 -22.07
C THR A 5 16.00 25.46 -21.87
N GLN A 6 15.12 25.91 -21.02
CA GLN A 6 13.78 25.34 -20.83
C GLN A 6 12.94 25.72 -22.06
N LYS A 7 12.65 24.76 -22.91
CA LYS A 7 11.68 24.93 -24.01
C LYS A 7 10.26 24.93 -23.46
N VAL A 8 9.71 26.11 -23.29
CA VAL A 8 8.27 26.30 -23.04
C VAL A 8 7.56 26.32 -24.37
N GLY A 9 6.76 25.29 -24.67
CA GLY A 9 5.86 25.26 -25.82
C GLY A 9 4.62 26.12 -25.59
N PRO A 10 3.95 26.58 -26.64
CA PRO A 10 2.73 27.38 -26.52
C PRO A 10 1.59 26.48 -26.04
N GLN A 11 0.96 26.89 -24.93
CA GLN A 11 -0.17 26.21 -24.28
C GLN A 11 0.22 25.06 -23.32
N GLY A 12 0.82 25.38 -22.16
CA GLY A 12 0.62 24.82 -20.83
C GLY A 12 0.42 23.31 -20.62
N THR A 13 0.67 22.44 -21.59
CA THR A 13 0.65 20.99 -21.38
C THR A 13 2.04 20.56 -20.93
N GLN A 14 2.21 20.35 -19.64
CA GLN A 14 3.41 19.69 -19.13
C GLN A 14 3.39 18.25 -19.62
N VAL A 15 4.32 17.92 -20.52
CA VAL A 15 4.58 16.53 -20.90
C VAL A 15 5.40 15.93 -19.75
N PHE A 16 4.73 15.21 -18.87
CA PHE A 16 5.43 14.42 -17.85
C PHE A 16 6.08 13.23 -18.54
N ASP A 17 7.36 13.03 -18.26
CA ASP A 17 8.06 11.81 -18.67
C ASP A 17 7.45 10.63 -17.92
N LEU A 18 7.04 9.58 -18.67
CA LEU A 18 6.45 8.39 -18.07
C LEU A 18 7.35 7.77 -17.00
N SER A 19 8.66 7.84 -17.19
CA SER A 19 9.66 7.34 -16.23
C SER A 19 9.65 8.14 -14.93
N GLU A 20 9.38 9.44 -14.99
CA GLU A 20 9.30 10.31 -13.82
C GLU A 20 8.03 10.03 -13.02
N VAL A 21 6.90 9.83 -13.72
CA VAL A 21 5.62 9.45 -13.11
C VAL A 21 5.72 8.08 -12.45
N GLU A 22 6.33 7.09 -13.11
CA GLU A 22 6.55 5.75 -12.54
C GLU A 22 7.45 5.81 -11.29
N SER A 23 8.50 6.62 -11.32
CA SER A 23 9.42 6.77 -10.19
C SER A 23 8.77 7.45 -8.98
N LEU A 24 7.91 8.45 -9.22
CA LEU A 24 7.14 9.14 -8.18
C LEU A 24 6.09 8.21 -7.58
N LEU A 25 5.37 7.45 -8.42
CA LEU A 25 4.38 6.48 -7.98
C LEU A 25 5.01 5.37 -7.15
N ALA A 26 6.17 4.84 -7.58
CA ALA A 26 6.91 3.83 -6.84
C ALA A 26 7.38 4.36 -5.47
N LYS A 27 7.83 5.62 -5.41
CA LYS A 27 8.26 6.25 -4.17
C LYS A 27 7.09 6.49 -3.20
N GLU A 28 5.93 6.88 -3.73
CA GLU A 28 4.74 7.10 -2.93
C GLU A 28 4.17 5.78 -2.37
N LEU A 29 4.15 4.72 -3.19
CA LEU A 29 3.80 3.37 -2.76
C LEU A 29 4.76 2.83 -1.69
N GLN A 30 6.07 3.09 -1.81
CA GLN A 30 7.06 2.73 -0.80
C GLN A 30 6.86 3.51 0.52
N GLN A 31 6.50 4.79 0.44
CA GLN A 31 6.22 5.60 1.63
C GLN A 31 4.93 5.14 2.35
N GLN A 32 3.88 4.80 1.61
CA GLN A 32 2.64 4.25 2.18
C GLN A 32 2.89 2.88 2.82
N ALA A 33 3.67 2.02 2.18
CA ALA A 33 4.07 0.73 2.73
C ALA A 33 4.88 0.86 4.02
N ALA A 34 5.78 1.85 4.10
CA ALA A 34 6.59 2.12 5.30
C ALA A 34 5.78 2.64 6.48
N GLN A 35 4.60 3.23 6.23
CA GLN A 35 3.70 3.74 7.28
C GLN A 35 2.72 2.69 7.81
N GLY A 36 2.69 1.49 7.24
CA GLY A 36 1.79 0.41 7.66
C GLY A 36 0.29 0.76 7.52
N ILE A 37 -0.04 1.81 6.76
CA ILE A 37 -1.40 2.29 6.57
C ILE A 37 -1.91 1.70 5.26
N GLY A 38 -2.83 0.73 5.37
CA GLY A 38 -3.49 0.14 4.21
C GLY A 38 -3.75 -1.35 4.38
N GLN A 39 -4.71 -1.85 3.61
CA GLN A 39 -5.03 -3.26 3.58
C GLN A 39 -4.25 -3.94 2.45
N PRO A 40 -3.58 -5.09 2.70
CA PRO A 40 -2.88 -5.82 1.66
C PRO A 40 -3.83 -6.22 0.53
N ALA A 41 -3.39 -6.06 -0.70
CA ALA A 41 -4.18 -6.38 -1.88
C ALA A 41 -3.31 -6.83 -3.06
N LEU A 42 -3.89 -7.65 -3.94
CA LEU A 42 -3.40 -7.85 -5.30
C LEU A 42 -4.15 -6.92 -6.24
N VAL A 43 -3.44 -6.16 -7.03
CA VAL A 43 -4.00 -5.32 -8.09
C VAL A 43 -3.59 -5.86 -9.45
N GLY A 44 -4.56 -6.24 -10.26
CA GLY A 44 -4.29 -6.78 -11.60
C GLY A 44 -3.66 -5.75 -12.52
N ILE A 45 -2.66 -6.17 -13.31
CA ILE A 45 -2.03 -5.33 -14.33
C ILE A 45 -2.21 -5.90 -15.74
N THR A 46 -2.50 -7.19 -15.87
CA THR A 46 -2.80 -7.84 -17.15
C THR A 46 -4.30 -7.80 -17.45
N LYS A 47 -4.69 -7.48 -18.69
CA LYS A 47 -6.09 -7.59 -19.13
C LYS A 47 -6.56 -9.04 -19.10
N PRO A 48 -7.83 -9.34 -18.74
CA PRO A 48 -8.91 -8.40 -18.42
C PRO A 48 -8.93 -7.93 -16.95
N PHE A 49 -7.96 -8.33 -16.14
CA PHE A 49 -7.92 -8.08 -14.68
C PHE A 49 -7.31 -6.72 -14.32
N SER A 50 -6.84 -5.95 -15.31
CA SER A 50 -6.19 -4.65 -15.08
C SER A 50 -7.06 -3.71 -14.24
N GLY A 51 -6.52 -3.23 -13.12
CA GLY A 51 -7.20 -2.35 -12.16
C GLY A 51 -8.14 -3.07 -11.18
N GLN A 52 -8.40 -4.37 -11.35
CA GLN A 52 -9.18 -5.14 -10.37
C GLN A 52 -8.36 -5.32 -9.10
N LYS A 53 -9.01 -5.09 -7.95
CA LYS A 53 -8.40 -5.20 -6.62
C LYS A 53 -8.96 -6.41 -5.88
N TYR A 54 -8.07 -7.23 -5.37
CA TYR A 54 -8.40 -8.38 -4.53
C TYR A 54 -7.78 -8.14 -3.16
N LEU A 55 -8.62 -7.77 -2.19
CA LEU A 55 -8.17 -7.52 -0.82
C LEU A 55 -7.73 -8.84 -0.17
N LEU A 56 -6.57 -8.81 0.47
CA LEU A 56 -6.07 -9.95 1.21
C LEU A 56 -6.53 -9.89 2.65
N THR A 57 -7.34 -10.87 3.04
CA THR A 57 -7.97 -10.97 4.36
C THR A 57 -7.63 -12.29 5.03
N GLY A 58 -7.51 -12.27 6.36
CA GLY A 58 -7.22 -13.47 7.13
C GLY A 58 -5.80 -14.00 6.97
N PHE A 59 -5.60 -15.24 7.35
CA PHE A 59 -4.28 -15.88 7.40
C PHE A 59 -3.89 -16.57 6.09
N SER A 60 -4.85 -16.89 5.23
CA SER A 60 -4.61 -17.68 4.02
C SER A 60 -5.72 -17.50 3.01
N GLN A 61 -5.33 -17.35 1.74
CA GLN A 61 -6.26 -17.28 0.62
C GLN A 61 -5.73 -18.09 -0.57
N GLN A 62 -6.63 -18.85 -1.19
CA GLN A 62 -6.31 -19.65 -2.38
C GLN A 62 -6.57 -18.83 -3.64
N VAL A 63 -5.59 -18.85 -4.54
CA VAL A 63 -5.69 -18.28 -5.90
C VAL A 63 -5.93 -19.40 -6.88
N GLY A 64 -6.90 -19.26 -7.78
CA GLY A 64 -7.17 -20.23 -8.80
C GLY A 64 -8.29 -19.85 -9.76
N ARG A 65 -8.47 -20.65 -10.81
CA ARG A 65 -9.48 -20.40 -11.83
C ARG A 65 -10.90 -20.79 -11.39
N THR A 66 -11.02 -21.71 -10.45
CA THR A 66 -12.34 -22.22 -10.02
C THR A 66 -13.08 -21.22 -9.15
N ALA A 67 -14.41 -21.33 -9.16
CA ALA A 67 -15.29 -20.50 -8.33
C ALA A 67 -15.11 -20.74 -6.82
N SER A 68 -14.48 -21.85 -6.43
CA SER A 68 -14.17 -22.17 -5.04
C SER A 68 -12.90 -21.50 -4.52
N SER A 69 -12.14 -20.79 -5.38
CA SER A 69 -10.96 -20.06 -4.98
C SER A 69 -11.35 -18.72 -4.33
N ASP A 70 -10.66 -18.35 -3.25
CA ASP A 70 -10.88 -17.07 -2.56
C ASP A 70 -10.60 -15.89 -3.50
N ILE A 71 -9.53 -16.01 -4.29
CA ILE A 71 -9.16 -15.11 -5.37
C ILE A 71 -9.34 -15.86 -6.69
N ARG A 72 -10.50 -15.62 -7.32
CA ARG A 72 -10.80 -16.24 -8.60
C ARG A 72 -10.16 -15.45 -9.73
N VAL A 73 -9.29 -16.14 -10.48
CA VAL A 73 -8.65 -15.64 -11.70
C VAL A 73 -9.10 -16.54 -12.86
N ASP A 74 -10.21 -16.18 -13.50
CA ASP A 74 -10.85 -16.96 -14.57
C ASP A 74 -10.13 -16.72 -15.91
N GLU A 75 -8.97 -17.40 -16.04
CA GLU A 75 -8.11 -17.34 -17.22
C GLU A 75 -7.47 -18.72 -17.46
N PRO A 76 -7.47 -19.22 -18.73
CA PRO A 76 -7.02 -20.57 -19.06
C PRO A 76 -5.61 -20.95 -18.62
N SER A 77 -4.68 -19.99 -18.55
CA SER A 77 -3.30 -20.24 -18.08
C SER A 77 -3.19 -20.42 -16.58
N VAL A 78 -4.25 -20.07 -15.82
CA VAL A 78 -4.31 -20.23 -14.36
C VAL A 78 -4.92 -21.61 -14.04
N SER A 79 -4.23 -22.39 -13.22
CA SER A 79 -4.72 -23.71 -12.78
C SER A 79 -5.97 -23.56 -11.90
N SER A 80 -6.79 -24.61 -11.84
CA SER A 80 -8.00 -24.66 -10.99
C SER A 80 -7.69 -24.24 -9.54
N THR A 81 -6.62 -24.81 -8.99
CA THR A 81 -5.98 -24.41 -7.74
C THR A 81 -4.53 -24.08 -8.09
N HIS A 82 -4.15 -22.81 -8.09
CA HIS A 82 -2.87 -22.36 -8.65
C HIS A 82 -1.83 -22.08 -7.59
N ALA A 83 -2.19 -21.26 -6.62
CA ALA A 83 -1.30 -20.81 -5.57
C ALA A 83 -2.06 -20.53 -4.28
N LYS A 84 -1.32 -20.33 -3.21
CA LYS A 84 -1.81 -19.92 -1.92
C LYS A 84 -1.05 -18.72 -1.43
N LEU A 85 -1.75 -17.70 -0.97
CA LEU A 85 -1.19 -16.58 -0.25
C LEU A 85 -1.37 -16.84 1.24
N VAL A 86 -0.31 -16.71 2.01
CA VAL A 86 -0.30 -16.98 3.45
C VAL A 86 0.28 -15.77 4.18
N ASN A 87 -0.41 -15.33 5.22
CA ASN A 87 0.08 -14.30 6.13
C ASN A 87 0.54 -14.97 7.43
N SER A 88 1.77 -14.72 7.81
CA SER A 88 2.33 -15.14 9.09
C SER A 88 3.10 -13.97 9.71
N ASN A 89 2.65 -13.49 10.86
CA ASN A 89 3.26 -12.36 11.56
C ASN A 89 3.42 -11.12 10.66
N GLU A 90 2.35 -10.74 9.95
CA GLU A 90 2.31 -9.61 9.00
C GLU A 90 3.20 -9.78 7.75
N GLN A 91 3.89 -10.90 7.63
CA GLN A 91 4.68 -11.26 6.46
C GLN A 91 3.83 -12.11 5.51
N TRP A 92 3.61 -11.61 4.31
CA TRP A 92 2.94 -12.36 3.25
C TRP A 92 3.91 -13.23 2.48
N LYS A 93 3.44 -14.43 2.13
CA LYS A 93 4.15 -15.42 1.32
C LYS A 93 3.22 -15.96 0.24
N VAL A 94 3.75 -16.14 -0.96
CA VAL A 94 3.09 -16.89 -2.02
C VAL A 94 3.67 -18.31 -2.09
N ILE A 95 2.80 -19.30 -2.22
CA ILE A 95 3.16 -20.73 -2.36
C ILE A 95 2.49 -21.25 -3.62
N ASN A 96 3.29 -21.77 -4.54
CA ASN A 96 2.78 -22.44 -5.76
C ASN A 96 2.22 -23.81 -5.41
N LEU A 97 0.99 -24.12 -5.84
CA LEU A 97 0.32 -25.39 -5.59
C LEU A 97 0.42 -26.33 -6.82
N LEU A 98 1.65 -26.56 -7.29
CA LEU A 98 1.94 -27.40 -8.46
C LEU A 98 1.18 -26.96 -9.71
N SER A 99 1.09 -25.67 -9.94
CA SER A 99 0.42 -25.10 -11.11
C SER A 99 1.14 -25.47 -12.41
N SER A 100 0.38 -25.69 -13.50
CA SER A 100 0.93 -26.10 -14.80
C SER A 100 1.89 -25.06 -15.39
N ASN A 101 1.55 -23.77 -15.28
CA ASN A 101 2.35 -22.68 -15.87
C ASN A 101 3.27 -21.98 -14.86
N GLY A 102 3.15 -22.32 -13.57
CA GLY A 102 4.01 -21.79 -12.52
C GLY A 102 3.56 -20.45 -11.96
N THR A 103 4.10 -20.15 -10.78
CA THR A 103 3.99 -18.88 -10.07
C THR A 103 5.32 -18.16 -10.14
N PHE A 104 5.30 -16.84 -10.31
CA PHE A 104 6.51 -16.03 -10.44
C PHE A 104 6.42 -14.80 -9.54
N VAL A 105 7.55 -14.40 -8.98
CA VAL A 105 7.70 -13.14 -8.21
C VAL A 105 8.82 -12.34 -8.87
N ASN A 106 8.52 -11.12 -9.29
CA ASN A 106 9.43 -10.21 -10.00
C ASN A 106 10.14 -10.84 -11.21
N GLY A 107 9.44 -11.78 -11.90
CA GLY A 107 9.95 -12.50 -13.07
C GLY A 107 10.56 -13.87 -12.76
N ASP A 108 10.96 -14.14 -11.53
CA ASP A 108 11.56 -15.40 -11.11
C ASP A 108 10.49 -16.45 -10.78
N LYS A 109 10.64 -17.66 -11.32
CA LYS A 109 9.75 -18.79 -11.02
C LYS A 109 10.02 -19.31 -9.62
N VAL A 110 8.96 -19.40 -8.78
CA VAL A 110 9.08 -19.76 -7.39
C VAL A 110 8.19 -20.95 -7.02
N ALA A 111 8.68 -21.82 -6.12
CA ALA A 111 7.85 -22.77 -5.40
C ALA A 111 7.16 -22.08 -4.21
N GLU A 112 7.91 -21.26 -3.48
CA GLU A 112 7.43 -20.34 -2.48
C GLU A 112 8.34 -19.11 -2.40
N SER A 113 7.78 -17.97 -2.01
CA SER A 113 8.54 -16.73 -1.82
C SER A 113 7.81 -15.80 -0.87
N ASN A 114 8.55 -15.09 -0.04
CA ASN A 114 8.02 -13.91 0.64
C ASN A 114 7.71 -12.83 -0.40
N ILE A 115 6.67 -12.06 -0.15
CA ILE A 115 6.24 -10.97 -1.02
C ILE A 115 6.13 -9.68 -0.21
N TYR A 116 6.51 -8.57 -0.85
CA TYR A 116 6.54 -7.24 -0.25
C TYR A 116 5.73 -6.26 -1.10
N PRO A 117 5.17 -5.20 -0.52
CA PRO A 117 4.48 -4.17 -1.29
C PRO A 117 5.36 -3.64 -2.43
N GLY A 118 4.80 -3.65 -3.65
CA GLY A 118 5.51 -3.33 -4.89
C GLY A 118 5.93 -4.55 -5.71
N ASP A 119 5.94 -5.76 -5.13
CA ASP A 119 6.29 -6.97 -5.88
C ASP A 119 5.25 -7.30 -6.95
N ARG A 120 5.74 -7.74 -8.10
CA ARG A 120 4.95 -8.29 -9.19
C ARG A 120 4.80 -9.80 -9.01
N ILE A 121 3.56 -10.26 -8.94
CA ILE A 121 3.23 -11.68 -8.78
C ILE A 121 2.48 -12.12 -10.01
N ARG A 122 2.96 -13.19 -10.67
CA ARG A 122 2.34 -13.73 -11.87
C ARG A 122 1.87 -15.17 -11.63
N PHE A 123 0.59 -15.40 -11.90
CA PHE A 123 -0.02 -16.73 -11.90
C PHE A 123 -0.31 -17.13 -13.34
N GLY A 124 0.46 -18.07 -13.87
CA GLY A 124 0.38 -18.40 -15.29
C GLY A 124 0.70 -17.20 -16.19
N GLY A 125 -0.28 -16.72 -16.96
CA GLY A 125 -0.16 -15.54 -17.82
C GLY A 125 -0.67 -14.24 -17.20
N VAL A 126 -1.25 -14.28 -15.99
CA VAL A 126 -1.87 -13.09 -15.35
C VAL A 126 -0.97 -12.52 -14.28
N GLU A 127 -0.69 -11.25 -14.39
CA GLU A 127 0.22 -10.53 -13.49
C GLU A 127 -0.53 -9.53 -12.61
N PHE A 128 -0.09 -9.45 -11.35
CA PHE A 128 -0.61 -8.58 -10.31
C PHE A 128 0.52 -7.82 -9.63
N ILE A 129 0.22 -6.68 -9.05
CA ILE A 129 1.09 -6.02 -8.06
C ILE A 129 0.52 -6.30 -6.67
N PHE A 130 1.36 -6.79 -5.77
CA PHE A 130 1.06 -6.82 -4.35
C PHE A 130 1.31 -5.44 -3.74
N THR A 131 0.32 -4.88 -3.08
CA THR A 131 0.41 -3.51 -2.53
C THR A 131 -0.49 -3.36 -1.31
N LEU A 132 -0.34 -2.24 -0.61
CA LEU A 132 -1.25 -1.79 0.43
C LEU A 132 -2.21 -0.78 -0.20
N VAL A 133 -3.51 -1.01 -0.04
CA VAL A 133 -4.55 -0.10 -0.55
C VAL A 133 -5.32 0.49 0.63
N ASP A 134 -5.64 1.77 0.53
CA ASP A 134 -6.60 2.39 1.44
C ASP A 134 -8.01 1.87 1.06
N ASP A 135 -8.68 1.19 1.97
CA ASP A 135 -10.04 0.68 1.78
C ASP A 135 -11.10 1.77 1.96
N GLY A 136 -10.69 3.02 2.14
CA GLY A 136 -11.59 4.16 2.37
C GLY A 136 -12.36 4.09 3.69
N LYS A 137 -12.23 3.01 4.43
CA LYS A 137 -12.64 2.91 5.82
C LYS A 137 -11.52 3.45 6.69
N GLN A 138 -11.37 4.76 6.73
CA GLN A 138 -10.61 5.37 7.80
C GLN A 138 -11.12 4.76 9.11
N LYS A 139 -10.33 3.88 9.72
CA LYS A 139 -10.38 3.77 11.17
C LYS A 139 -10.30 5.23 11.60
N LYS A 140 -11.41 5.78 12.12
CA LYS A 140 -11.33 7.00 12.91
C LYS A 140 -10.18 6.72 13.86
N SER A 141 -8.99 7.22 13.55
CA SER A 141 -7.96 7.33 14.54
C SER A 141 -8.71 8.09 15.62
N SER A 142 -8.95 7.43 16.71
CA SER A 142 -9.26 8.14 17.93
C SER A 142 -8.05 9.05 18.10
N SER A 143 -8.17 10.28 17.55
CA SER A 143 -7.37 11.37 18.05
C SER A 143 -7.64 11.28 19.54
N SER A 144 -6.67 10.82 20.28
CA SER A 144 -6.61 10.98 21.72
C SER A 144 -6.61 12.50 21.90
N GLY A 145 -7.81 13.09 21.78
CA GLY A 145 -8.04 14.44 22.21
C GLY A 145 -7.50 14.45 23.62
N LEU A 146 -6.55 15.34 23.89
CA LEU A 146 -6.04 15.57 25.23
C LEU A 146 -7.24 15.47 26.19
N SER A 147 -7.17 14.50 27.09
CA SER A 147 -8.27 14.28 28.04
C SER A 147 -8.62 15.62 28.68
N LEU A 148 -9.88 15.81 28.99
CA LEU A 148 -10.34 17.05 29.63
C LEU A 148 -9.45 17.44 30.83
N GLY A 149 -8.89 16.44 31.54
CA GLY A 149 -7.92 16.62 32.62
C GLY A 149 -6.60 17.26 32.16
N THR A 150 -6.06 16.90 31.02
CA THR A 150 -4.81 17.49 30.50
C THR A 150 -4.99 18.94 30.05
N LYS A 151 -6.18 19.29 29.52
CA LYS A 151 -6.52 20.69 29.18
C LYS A 151 -6.66 21.56 30.44
N ILE A 152 -7.23 21.01 31.52
CA ILE A 152 -7.38 21.73 32.79
C ILE A 152 -6.01 21.98 33.43
N ILE A 153 -5.09 21.00 33.38
CA ILE A 153 -3.73 21.15 33.90
C ILE A 153 -2.95 22.24 33.13
N LEU A 154 -3.08 22.26 31.79
CA LEU A 154 -2.40 23.26 30.96
C LEU A 154 -2.94 24.70 31.23
N MET A 155 -4.27 24.85 31.37
CA MET A 155 -4.86 26.14 31.72
C MET A 155 -4.49 26.57 33.14
N GLY A 156 -4.41 25.66 34.09
CA GLY A 156 -3.98 25.95 35.46
C GLY A 156 -2.54 26.45 35.54
N LEU A 157 -1.61 25.88 34.79
CA LEU A 157 -0.21 26.31 34.74
C LEU A 157 -0.05 27.72 34.15
N VAL A 158 -0.83 28.06 33.11
CA VAL A 158 -0.81 29.42 32.53
C VAL A 158 -1.37 30.46 33.51
N ALA A 159 -2.43 30.12 34.27
CA ALA A 159 -3.00 31.01 35.27
C ALA A 159 -2.02 31.28 36.43
N ILE A 160 -1.28 30.26 36.89
CA ILE A 160 -0.28 30.41 37.95
C ILE A 160 0.90 31.29 37.47
N ALA A 161 1.34 31.14 36.25
CA ALA A 161 2.41 31.95 35.66
C ALA A 161 1.99 33.42 35.52
N ALA A 162 0.72 33.68 35.16
CA ALA A 162 0.19 35.06 35.08
C ALA A 162 0.09 35.77 36.46
N LEU A 163 -0.30 35.03 37.48
CA LEU A 163 -0.37 35.56 38.85
C LEU A 163 1.03 35.83 39.45
N ALA A 164 2.01 34.97 39.19
CA ALA A 164 3.39 35.20 39.61
C ALA A 164 4.04 36.39 38.89
N GLY A 165 3.75 36.62 37.62
CA GLY A 165 4.19 37.80 36.85
C GLY A 165 3.62 39.10 37.36
N ALA A 166 2.32 39.11 37.76
CA ALA A 166 1.68 40.31 38.32
C ALA A 166 2.22 40.69 39.71
N ALA A 167 2.57 39.69 40.56
CA ALA A 167 3.19 39.94 41.85
C ALA A 167 4.60 40.51 41.73
N TYR A 168 5.37 40.13 40.73
CA TYR A 168 6.73 40.61 40.47
C TYR A 168 6.75 42.06 39.94
N PHE A 169 5.65 42.51 39.30
CA PHE A 169 5.57 43.88 38.76
C PHE A 169 5.07 44.93 39.78
N LEU A 170 4.52 44.47 40.92
CA LEU A 170 3.96 45.34 41.97
C LEU A 170 4.89 45.52 43.21
N LEU A 171 6.08 44.91 43.18
CA LEU A 171 7.14 45.05 44.21
C LEU A 171 8.31 45.86 43.64
#